data_5f5922850a893ebd7fa633904a685a5f
#
_entry.id   5f5922850a893ebd7fa633904a685a5f
#
_cell.length_a   1.000
_cell.length_b   1.000
_cell.length_c   1.000
_cell.angle_alpha   90.00
_cell.angle_beta   90.00
_cell.angle_gamma   90.00
#
_symmetry.space_group_name_H-M   'P 1'
#
loop_
_entity.id
_entity.type
_entity.pdbx_description
1 polymer ?
#
loop_
_entity_poly.entity_id
_entity_poly.type
_entity_poly.pdbx_seq_one_letter_code
_entity_poly.pdbx_strand_id
1 'polypeptide(L)'
;MYTVITVPAFTDNYIWLIRHENHCLVVDPGDAAPVLDRLAALDLQLDAILLTHHHQDHVGGVTALLKHFPHARLYGPKHDPMPDHHGQWLDDGDQINWHGLSLDVIHVPGHTHGHIAYHGHSMLFCGDTLFSGGCGRLFEGTPAQMHDSLQRLAALP
;
A
#
# COMPACT_ATOMS: atom_id res chain seq x y z
N MET A 1 -16.97 10.42 -4.75
CA MET A 1 -15.88 10.29 -5.78
C MET A 1 -14.56 10.05 -5.05
N TYR A 2 -13.72 9.11 -5.53
CA TYR A 2 -12.39 8.87 -4.96
C TYR A 2 -11.34 9.63 -5.77
N THR A 3 -10.34 10.16 -5.07
CA THR A 3 -9.22 10.87 -5.69
C THR A 3 -7.92 10.30 -5.15
N VAL A 4 -6.99 9.94 -6.04
CA VAL A 4 -5.63 9.53 -5.66
C VAL A 4 -4.73 10.76 -5.65
N ILE A 5 -4.04 10.97 -4.52
CA ILE A 5 -3.10 12.06 -4.32
C ILE A 5 -1.71 11.44 -4.15
N THR A 6 -0.77 11.90 -4.95
CA THR A 6 0.63 11.49 -4.87
C THR A 6 1.37 12.34 -3.84
N VAL A 7 2.09 11.69 -2.93
CA VAL A 7 2.97 12.34 -1.96
C VAL A 7 4.39 11.82 -2.20
N PRO A 8 5.29 12.63 -2.79
CA PRO A 8 6.70 12.24 -2.95
C PRO A 8 7.38 12.02 -1.60
N ALA A 9 8.20 10.99 -1.52
CA ALA A 9 9.00 10.66 -0.34
C ALA A 9 10.39 10.19 -0.76
N PHE A 10 11.39 10.42 0.08
CA PHE A 10 12.80 10.10 -0.20
C PHE A 10 13.26 10.69 -1.53
N THR A 11 14.08 9.92 -2.31
CA THR A 11 14.59 10.35 -3.61
C THR A 11 13.64 9.99 -4.75
N ASP A 12 12.99 8.83 -4.66
CA ASP A 12 12.26 8.20 -5.77
C ASP A 12 11.00 7.41 -5.36
N ASN A 13 10.58 7.46 -4.09
CA ASN A 13 9.37 6.81 -3.63
C ASN A 13 8.13 7.71 -3.80
N TYR A 14 7.00 7.08 -3.96
CA TYR A 14 5.68 7.70 -3.88
C TYR A 14 4.84 7.03 -2.80
N ILE A 15 4.24 7.86 -1.95
CA ILE A 15 3.19 7.47 -1.02
C ILE A 15 1.86 7.88 -1.65
N TRP A 16 0.86 7.02 -1.58
CA TRP A 16 -0.43 7.28 -2.21
C TRP A 16 -1.51 7.52 -1.15
N LEU A 17 -2.26 8.62 -1.29
CA LEU A 17 -3.47 8.85 -0.51
C LEU A 17 -4.68 8.60 -1.39
N ILE A 18 -5.61 7.77 -0.92
CA ILE A 18 -6.92 7.59 -1.55
C ILE A 18 -7.90 8.42 -0.73
N ARG A 19 -8.37 9.52 -1.31
CA ARG A 19 -9.28 10.46 -0.64
C ARG A 19 -10.73 10.20 -1.02
N HIS A 20 -11.62 10.27 -0.03
CA HIS A 20 -13.06 10.37 -0.17
C HIS A 20 -13.58 11.43 0.79
N GLU A 21 -14.09 12.55 0.27
CA GLU A 21 -14.49 13.72 1.08
C GLU A 21 -13.36 14.22 1.98
N ASN A 22 -13.52 14.19 3.31
CA ASN A 22 -12.51 14.55 4.31
C ASN A 22 -11.79 13.33 4.92
N HIS A 23 -12.00 12.14 4.37
CA HIS A 23 -11.40 10.89 4.80
C HIS A 23 -10.34 10.39 3.82
N CYS A 24 -9.36 9.64 4.29
CA CYS A 24 -8.40 9.00 3.40
C CYS A 24 -7.84 7.67 3.93
N LEU A 25 -7.38 6.86 2.97
CA LEU A 25 -6.44 5.77 3.18
C LEU A 25 -5.05 6.22 2.73
N VAL A 26 -3.99 5.72 3.33
CA VAL A 26 -2.61 5.87 2.86
C VAL A 26 -2.02 4.53 2.48
N VAL A 27 -1.31 4.46 1.36
CA VAL A 27 -0.61 3.26 0.89
C VAL A 27 0.89 3.50 0.96
N ASP A 28 1.58 2.56 1.59
CA ASP A 28 3.05 2.50 1.73
C ASP A 28 3.69 3.79 2.28
N PRO A 29 3.29 4.26 3.47
CA PRO A 29 3.85 5.46 4.06
C PRO A 29 5.25 5.19 4.65
N GLY A 30 6.29 5.15 3.79
CA GLY A 30 7.67 4.96 4.22
C GLY A 30 8.21 6.10 5.09
N ASP A 31 7.67 7.31 4.92
CA ASP A 31 7.95 8.50 5.73
C ASP A 31 6.64 9.14 6.20
N ALA A 32 6.53 9.40 7.50
CA ALA A 32 5.34 10.01 8.07
C ALA A 32 5.25 11.53 7.81
N ALA A 33 6.38 12.24 7.77
CA ALA A 33 6.39 13.70 7.72
C ALA A 33 5.64 14.26 6.50
N PRO A 34 5.92 13.84 5.26
CA PRO A 34 5.21 14.36 4.09
C PRO A 34 3.73 13.97 4.08
N VAL A 35 3.36 12.84 4.70
CA VAL A 35 1.96 12.42 4.84
C VAL A 35 1.24 13.35 5.82
N LEU A 36 1.80 13.60 7.01
CA LEU A 36 1.23 14.49 8.03
C LEU A 36 1.01 15.91 7.48
N ASP A 37 2.00 16.44 6.76
CA ASP A 37 1.90 17.76 6.12
C ASP A 37 0.75 17.80 5.10
N ARG A 38 0.62 16.74 4.29
CA ARG A 38 -0.45 16.66 3.28
C ARG A 38 -1.82 16.51 3.91
N LEU A 39 -1.96 15.68 4.95
CA LEU A 39 -3.23 15.50 5.68
C LEU A 39 -3.67 16.81 6.33
N ALA A 40 -2.76 17.53 6.97
CA ALA A 40 -3.03 18.83 7.59
C ALA A 40 -3.43 19.89 6.53
N ALA A 41 -2.70 19.97 5.42
CA ALA A 41 -2.97 20.95 4.36
C ALA A 41 -4.35 20.76 3.70
N LEU A 42 -4.86 19.53 3.68
CA LEU A 42 -6.14 19.18 3.04
C LEU A 42 -7.28 18.92 4.03
N ASP A 43 -7.03 19.07 5.33
CA ASP A 43 -7.99 18.78 6.42
C ASP A 43 -8.57 17.37 6.32
N LEU A 44 -7.68 16.35 6.18
CA LEU A 44 -8.05 14.96 6.00
C LEU A 44 -7.90 14.15 7.28
N GLN A 45 -8.85 13.25 7.51
CA GLN A 45 -8.82 12.21 8.54
C GLN A 45 -8.21 10.93 7.96
N LEU A 46 -7.21 10.37 8.62
CA LEU A 46 -6.63 9.09 8.24
C LEU A 46 -7.44 7.94 8.83
N ASP A 47 -8.11 7.17 7.98
CA ASP A 47 -8.93 6.02 8.41
C ASP A 47 -8.15 4.72 8.42
N ALA A 48 -7.22 4.53 7.49
CA ALA A 48 -6.38 3.33 7.45
C ALA A 48 -5.06 3.52 6.70
N ILE A 49 -4.12 2.64 7.02
CA ILE A 49 -2.82 2.46 6.39
C ILE A 49 -2.82 1.10 5.69
N LEU A 50 -2.46 1.07 4.43
CA LEU A 50 -2.34 -0.13 3.60
C LEU A 50 -0.87 -0.36 3.25
N LEU A 51 -0.34 -1.53 3.56
CA LEU A 51 1.04 -1.90 3.25
C LEU A 51 1.06 -2.97 2.18
N THR A 52 1.94 -2.81 1.18
CA THR A 52 2.13 -3.81 0.12
C THR A 52 3.16 -4.85 0.50
N HIS A 53 4.22 -4.47 1.20
CA HIS A 53 5.30 -5.34 1.66
C HIS A 53 6.08 -4.71 2.82
N HIS A 54 7.11 -5.41 3.34
CA HIS A 54 7.76 -5.07 4.62
C HIS A 54 8.96 -4.12 4.54
N HIS A 55 9.41 -3.68 3.35
CA HIS A 55 10.61 -2.85 3.26
C HIS A 55 10.42 -1.49 3.94
N GLN A 56 11.51 -1.00 4.54
CA GLN A 56 11.49 0.18 5.41
C GLN A 56 10.99 1.45 4.72
N ASP A 57 11.29 1.61 3.45
CA ASP A 57 10.83 2.74 2.64
C ASP A 57 9.34 2.69 2.27
N HIS A 58 8.63 1.62 2.68
CA HIS A 58 7.17 1.46 2.57
C HIS A 58 6.47 1.43 3.94
N VAL A 59 7.17 1.04 5.01
CA VAL A 59 6.55 0.89 6.35
C VAL A 59 7.07 1.88 7.39
N GLY A 60 8.16 2.60 7.11
CA GLY A 60 8.89 3.41 8.11
C GLY A 60 8.08 4.49 8.80
N GLY A 61 7.05 5.03 8.16
CA GLY A 61 6.16 6.04 8.73
C GLY A 61 5.01 5.51 9.58
N VAL A 62 4.76 4.20 9.58
CA VAL A 62 3.58 3.59 10.23
C VAL A 62 3.46 3.97 11.70
N THR A 63 4.52 3.77 12.49
CA THR A 63 4.50 4.04 13.92
C THR A 63 4.15 5.50 14.25
N ALA A 64 4.73 6.44 13.51
CA ALA A 64 4.48 7.86 13.73
C ALA A 64 3.04 8.24 13.30
N LEU A 65 2.54 7.68 12.20
CA LEU A 65 1.16 7.92 11.76
C LEU A 65 0.15 7.36 12.76
N LEU A 66 0.33 6.13 13.26
CA LEU A 66 -0.56 5.54 14.26
C LEU A 66 -0.53 6.28 15.60
N LYS A 67 0.58 6.93 15.93
CA LYS A 67 0.67 7.82 17.11
C LYS A 67 -0.19 9.07 16.94
N HIS A 68 -0.27 9.65 15.74
CA HIS A 68 -1.10 10.82 15.44
C HIS A 68 -2.57 10.44 15.21
N PHE A 69 -2.81 9.27 14.61
CA PHE A 69 -4.13 8.77 14.26
C PHE A 69 -4.36 7.38 14.90
N PRO A 70 -4.55 7.30 16.24
CA PRO A 70 -4.63 6.03 16.96
C PRO A 70 -5.85 5.17 16.59
N HIS A 71 -6.83 5.74 15.90
CA HIS A 71 -8.00 5.03 15.40
C HIS A 71 -7.85 4.51 13.97
N ALA A 72 -6.77 4.90 13.28
CA ALA A 72 -6.50 4.41 11.94
C ALA A 72 -6.24 2.89 11.96
N ARG A 73 -6.86 2.17 11.03
CA ARG A 73 -6.64 0.73 10.88
C ARG A 73 -5.32 0.48 10.14
N LEU A 74 -4.67 -0.62 10.45
CA LEU A 74 -3.48 -1.07 9.74
C LEU A 74 -3.77 -2.36 9.00
N TYR A 75 -3.48 -2.39 7.70
CA TYR A 75 -3.58 -3.55 6.84
C TYR A 75 -2.24 -3.84 6.18
N GLY A 76 -1.89 -5.12 6.03
CA GLY A 76 -0.66 -5.51 5.35
C GLY A 76 -0.65 -6.99 5.01
N PRO A 77 0.39 -7.46 4.29
CA PRO A 77 0.50 -8.85 3.87
C PRO A 77 0.72 -9.79 5.06
N LYS A 78 -0.01 -10.90 5.06
CA LYS A 78 0.08 -11.96 6.06
C LYS A 78 1.40 -12.72 6.03
N HIS A 79 2.04 -12.78 4.86
CA HIS A 79 3.22 -13.62 4.63
C HIS A 79 4.55 -12.83 4.59
N ASP A 80 4.50 -11.53 4.89
CA ASP A 80 5.70 -10.70 5.11
C ASP A 80 5.84 -10.34 6.60
N PRO A 81 7.07 -10.10 7.11
CA PRO A 81 7.27 -9.62 8.47
C PRO A 81 6.76 -8.18 8.59
N MET A 82 5.61 -8.00 9.21
CA MET A 82 5.00 -6.68 9.38
C MET A 82 5.50 -5.97 10.66
N PRO A 83 5.40 -4.62 10.72
CA PRO A 83 5.70 -3.88 11.95
C PRO A 83 4.94 -4.44 13.15
N ASP A 84 5.57 -4.39 14.34
CA ASP A 84 4.97 -4.87 15.59
C ASP A 84 3.84 -3.94 16.06
N HIS A 85 2.73 -3.98 15.35
CA HIS A 85 1.50 -3.25 15.61
C HIS A 85 0.28 -4.16 15.47
N HIS A 86 -0.81 -3.77 16.12
CA HIS A 86 -2.09 -4.45 15.90
C HIS A 86 -2.63 -4.11 14.51
N GLY A 87 -2.48 -5.03 13.57
CA GLY A 87 -2.95 -4.91 12.20
C GLY A 87 -3.81 -6.09 11.77
N GLN A 88 -4.52 -5.91 10.69
CA GLN A 88 -5.19 -6.99 9.98
C GLN A 88 -4.29 -7.45 8.83
N TRP A 89 -3.85 -8.71 8.91
CA TRP A 89 -2.96 -9.30 7.93
C TRP A 89 -3.76 -10.05 6.87
N LEU A 90 -3.52 -9.67 5.61
CA LEU A 90 -4.34 -10.04 4.46
C LEU A 90 -3.70 -11.14 3.63
N ASP A 91 -4.55 -11.97 3.07
CA ASP A 91 -4.20 -13.06 2.15
C ASP A 91 -4.75 -12.79 0.74
N ASP A 92 -4.33 -13.59 -0.23
CA ASP A 92 -4.82 -13.52 -1.61
C ASP A 92 -6.34 -13.71 -1.65
N GLY A 93 -7.05 -12.83 -2.35
CA GLY A 93 -8.51 -12.87 -2.43
C GLY A 93 -9.26 -12.18 -1.29
N ASP A 94 -8.57 -11.70 -0.26
CA ASP A 94 -9.19 -10.85 0.75
C ASP A 94 -9.66 -9.53 0.14
N GLN A 95 -10.52 -8.82 0.87
CA GLN A 95 -11.09 -7.56 0.39
C GLN A 95 -11.15 -6.53 1.51
N ILE A 96 -10.78 -5.28 1.19
CA ILE A 96 -10.97 -4.12 2.06
C ILE A 96 -12.15 -3.31 1.55
N ASN A 97 -13.10 -3.02 2.45
CA ASN A 97 -14.23 -2.15 2.14
C ASN A 97 -14.13 -0.85 2.95
N TRP A 98 -14.16 0.28 2.25
CA TRP A 98 -14.02 1.62 2.85
C TRP A 98 -14.88 2.64 2.10
N HIS A 99 -15.86 3.26 2.77
CA HIS A 99 -16.77 4.27 2.21
C HIS A 99 -17.36 3.92 0.83
N GLY A 100 -17.66 2.63 0.60
CA GLY A 100 -18.18 2.13 -0.68
C GLY A 100 -17.09 1.79 -1.72
N LEU A 101 -15.82 2.08 -1.45
CA LEU A 101 -14.70 1.52 -2.20
C LEU A 101 -14.45 0.09 -1.75
N SER A 102 -14.31 -0.81 -2.71
CA SER A 102 -13.83 -2.18 -2.48
C SER A 102 -12.47 -2.35 -3.15
N LEU A 103 -11.48 -2.79 -2.38
CA LEU A 103 -10.15 -3.12 -2.86
C LEU A 103 -9.88 -4.61 -2.65
N ASP A 104 -9.68 -5.32 -3.75
CA ASP A 104 -9.27 -6.73 -3.75
C ASP A 104 -7.78 -6.84 -3.45
N VAL A 105 -7.40 -7.84 -2.67
CA VAL A 105 -6.02 -8.16 -2.33
C VAL A 105 -5.50 -9.23 -3.28
N ILE A 106 -4.35 -8.97 -3.90
CA ILE A 106 -3.72 -9.87 -4.87
C ILE A 106 -2.31 -10.19 -4.38
N HIS A 107 -2.00 -11.46 -4.13
CA HIS A 107 -0.65 -11.90 -3.80
C HIS A 107 0.23 -11.85 -5.04
N VAL A 108 1.34 -11.13 -4.98
CA VAL A 108 2.26 -10.86 -6.08
C VAL A 108 3.72 -11.07 -5.65
N PRO A 109 4.12 -12.32 -5.33
CA PRO A 109 5.46 -12.63 -4.85
C PRO A 109 6.52 -12.39 -5.92
N GLY A 110 7.73 -12.04 -5.47
CA GLY A 110 8.88 -11.82 -6.32
C GLY A 110 9.85 -10.84 -5.69
N HIS A 111 9.45 -9.60 -5.48
CA HIS A 111 10.24 -8.60 -4.76
C HIS A 111 10.42 -9.00 -3.28
N THR A 112 9.31 -9.33 -2.61
CA THR A 112 9.29 -10.07 -1.33
C THR A 112 8.45 -11.33 -1.47
N HIS A 113 8.52 -12.25 -0.48
CA HIS A 113 7.73 -13.48 -0.51
C HIS A 113 6.24 -13.22 -0.32
N GLY A 114 5.90 -12.28 0.56
CA GLY A 114 4.52 -12.01 0.94
C GLY A 114 3.90 -10.79 0.23
N HIS A 115 4.60 -10.16 -0.72
CA HIS A 115 4.13 -8.94 -1.37
C HIS A 115 2.70 -9.05 -1.90
N ILE A 116 1.86 -8.06 -1.58
CA ILE A 116 0.49 -7.96 -2.08
C ILE A 116 0.28 -6.66 -2.86
N ALA A 117 -0.69 -6.67 -3.74
CA ALA A 117 -1.22 -5.50 -4.42
C ALA A 117 -2.68 -5.27 -4.02
N TYR A 118 -3.14 -4.03 -4.10
CA TYR A 118 -4.54 -3.65 -3.89
C TYR A 118 -5.13 -3.17 -5.20
N HIS A 119 -6.25 -3.76 -5.63
CA HIS A 119 -6.92 -3.42 -6.88
C HIS A 119 -8.40 -3.15 -6.67
N GLY A 120 -8.92 -2.09 -7.26
CA GLY A 120 -10.34 -1.78 -7.28
C GLY A 120 -10.63 -0.39 -7.81
N HIS A 121 -11.83 -0.17 -8.30
CA HIS A 121 -12.29 1.12 -8.83
C HIS A 121 -11.32 1.73 -9.87
N SER A 122 -10.79 0.90 -10.78
CA SER A 122 -9.77 1.27 -11.80
C SER A 122 -8.45 1.81 -11.22
N MET A 123 -8.13 1.43 -9.98
CA MET A 123 -6.86 1.75 -9.30
C MET A 123 -6.10 0.47 -9.00
N LEU A 124 -4.78 0.50 -9.13
CA LEU A 124 -3.88 -0.57 -8.75
C LEU A 124 -2.71 0.01 -7.94
N PHE A 125 -2.53 -0.47 -6.72
CA PHE A 125 -1.40 -0.16 -5.85
C PHE A 125 -0.55 -1.42 -5.71
N CYS A 126 0.50 -1.52 -6.50
CA CYS A 126 1.30 -2.74 -6.67
C CYS A 126 2.68 -2.67 -6.00
N GLY A 127 2.96 -1.61 -5.22
CA GLY A 127 4.26 -1.45 -4.57
C GLY A 127 5.42 -1.66 -5.53
N ASP A 128 6.34 -2.54 -5.14
CA ASP A 128 7.56 -2.83 -5.87
C ASP A 128 7.44 -4.06 -6.79
N THR A 129 6.25 -4.30 -7.35
CA THR A 129 6.05 -5.35 -8.34
C THR A 129 6.17 -4.82 -9.76
N LEU A 130 5.31 -3.86 -10.16
CA LEU A 130 5.29 -3.29 -11.51
C LEU A 130 5.70 -1.82 -11.48
N PHE A 131 6.73 -1.47 -12.24
CA PHE A 131 7.18 -0.10 -12.45
C PHE A 131 6.93 0.36 -13.89
N SER A 132 7.11 1.66 -14.14
CA SER A 132 7.07 2.23 -15.48
C SER A 132 8.27 1.71 -16.31
N GLY A 133 8.03 0.66 -17.09
CA GLY A 133 9.05 0.04 -17.94
C GLY A 133 9.94 -1.01 -17.25
N GLY A 134 9.51 -1.55 -16.12
CA GLY A 134 10.27 -2.58 -15.40
C GLY A 134 9.49 -3.21 -14.25
N CYS A 135 10.22 -3.87 -13.38
CA CYS A 135 9.69 -4.48 -12.16
C CYS A 135 10.66 -4.30 -10.99
N GLY A 136 10.17 -4.56 -9.78
CA GLY A 136 10.99 -4.53 -8.57
C GLY A 136 12.12 -5.57 -8.60
N ARG A 137 13.19 -5.28 -7.86
CA ARG A 137 14.31 -6.21 -7.70
C ARG A 137 13.83 -7.47 -6.97
N LEU A 138 14.38 -8.62 -7.36
CA LEU A 138 14.09 -9.91 -6.73
C LEU A 138 15.00 -10.10 -5.50
N PHE A 139 14.55 -9.64 -4.33
CA PHE A 139 15.30 -9.84 -3.09
C PHE A 139 15.05 -11.23 -2.50
N GLU A 140 13.81 -11.72 -2.56
CA GLU A 140 13.39 -12.94 -1.88
C GLU A 140 12.82 -13.98 -2.83
N GLY A 141 12.11 -13.55 -3.87
CA GLY A 141 11.46 -14.44 -4.83
C GLY A 141 12.32 -14.82 -6.02
N THR A 142 11.72 -15.52 -6.96
CA THR A 142 12.32 -16.01 -8.19
C THR A 142 11.83 -15.24 -9.43
N PRO A 143 12.58 -15.25 -10.57
CA PRO A 143 12.11 -14.68 -11.82
C PRO A 143 10.75 -15.25 -12.28
N ALA A 144 10.52 -16.55 -12.07
CA ALA A 144 9.26 -17.20 -12.42
C ALA A 144 8.10 -16.63 -11.59
N GLN A 145 8.28 -16.47 -10.28
CA GLN A 145 7.26 -15.86 -9.42
C GLN A 145 6.95 -14.42 -9.83
N MET A 146 7.97 -13.59 -10.08
CA MET A 146 7.75 -12.21 -10.55
C MET A 146 7.03 -12.18 -11.90
N HIS A 147 7.41 -13.05 -12.84
CA HIS A 147 6.73 -13.16 -14.12
C HIS A 147 5.25 -13.49 -13.95
N ASP A 148 4.93 -14.49 -13.12
CA ASP A 148 3.53 -14.89 -12.85
C ASP A 148 2.75 -13.75 -12.17
N SER A 149 3.38 -13.05 -11.22
CA SER A 149 2.80 -11.87 -10.57
C SER A 149 2.49 -10.76 -11.57
N LEU A 150 3.42 -10.44 -12.46
CA LEU A 150 3.21 -9.45 -13.53
C LEU A 150 2.09 -9.88 -14.49
N GLN A 151 1.99 -11.16 -14.85
CA GLN A 151 0.89 -11.68 -15.68
C GLN A 151 -0.47 -11.54 -14.97
N ARG A 152 -0.53 -11.80 -13.67
CA ARG A 152 -1.75 -11.58 -12.88
C ARG A 152 -2.19 -10.11 -12.93
N LEU A 153 -1.27 -9.18 -12.73
CA LEU A 153 -1.58 -7.74 -12.78
C LEU A 153 -1.97 -7.28 -14.19
N ALA A 154 -1.31 -7.80 -15.24
CA ALA A 154 -1.62 -7.48 -16.63
C ALA A 154 -3.00 -8.01 -17.10
N ALA A 155 -3.55 -9.01 -16.42
CA ALA A 155 -4.87 -9.57 -16.71
C ALA A 155 -6.03 -8.81 -16.04
N LEU A 156 -5.74 -7.81 -15.22
CA LEU A 156 -6.77 -6.97 -14.58
C LEU A 156 -7.48 -6.10 -15.61
N PRO A 157 -8.79 -5.80 -15.41
CA PRO A 157 -9.59 -5.00 -16.33
C PRO A 157 -9.17 -3.54 -16.37
#